data_fae1fd74f5c08f06a28450ee0e345740
#
_entry.id   fae1fd74f5c08f06a28450ee0e345740
#
_cell.length_a   1.000
_cell.length_b   1.000
_cell.length_c   1.000
_cell.angle_alpha   90.00
_cell.angle_beta   90.00
_cell.angle_gamma   90.00
#
_symmetry.space_group_name_H-M   'P 1'
#
loop_
_entity.id
_entity.type
_entity.pdbx_description
1 polymer ?
#
loop_
_entity_poly.entity_id
_entity_poly.type
_entity_poly.pdbx_seq_one_letter_code
_entity_poly.pdbx_strand_id
1 'polypeptide(L)'
;MRIFRVAATVVALFVSLSAGAFAQTTLRIGLAEDPDMLDPTLGRTYVGRIVFAAFCDKLFDIDEKLDIVPQLALSHETSADGKEMTIKLRPGVKFHDGEPFDAEAAKFSLERHLTFPTSFRKPELATVDHVDVVDPLTIKLVLKTPFSPLIAQLTDRAGMMVSPKAAKEAGDKFGLHPVCAGPYKFVERVQQDRIVFEKFADYWNKDNVFIDRIVFLPIVDATVRLANLKSGGLDLIERVLATDIKDVLADPKLKLAPAAELGYLGLTININNDKNKGPLSQSEKVRQALDLSIDREAVNQVVFNGEFTPGNQWVSPLHPYYQKAFPVRGRDITKAKALMKEAGVQLPVSIDYMVPKGAENEAVAQVIQSMAGEAGFDLKIRVIEFATSFKQAQAGEFQVFQINWSGRIDPDGNVYVFLHTKAPQNDGGYSSPEADKLMEDARLVTDPAQRKAIYEKLTKTVLDDEPIIYIYHRKLLIAHTTKLDGYKPMPDGLVRVVGLKLK
;
A
#
# COMPACT_ATOMS: atom_id res chain seq x y z
N MET A 1 -84.61 -14.70 46.13
CA MET A 1 -83.49 -15.58 45.79
C MET A 1 -82.54 -14.81 44.93
N ARG A 2 -81.41 -14.32 45.48
CA ARG A 2 -80.38 -13.55 44.77
C ARG A 2 -79.16 -14.46 44.55
N ILE A 3 -78.83 -14.70 43.32
CA ILE A 3 -77.62 -15.50 42.93
C ILE A 3 -76.46 -14.55 42.73
N PHE A 4 -75.44 -14.66 43.57
CA PHE A 4 -74.18 -13.96 43.41
C PHE A 4 -73.28 -14.69 42.39
N ARG A 5 -72.90 -13.99 41.33
CA ARG A 5 -71.84 -14.49 40.40
C ARG A 5 -70.50 -13.87 40.85
N VAL A 6 -69.61 -14.72 41.27
CA VAL A 6 -68.22 -14.38 41.55
C VAL A 6 -67.48 -14.46 40.21
N ALA A 7 -66.92 -13.31 39.73
CA ALA A 7 -66.03 -13.25 38.58
C ALA A 7 -64.58 -13.41 39.09
N ALA A 8 -63.91 -14.47 38.72
CA ALA A 8 -62.50 -14.68 38.99
C ALA A 8 -61.67 -14.02 37.86
N THR A 9 -60.96 -12.93 38.21
CA THR A 9 -60.04 -12.24 37.28
C THR A 9 -58.67 -12.92 37.35
N VAL A 10 -58.30 -13.64 36.28
CA VAL A 10 -56.94 -14.21 36.10
C VAL A 10 -56.03 -13.12 35.56
N VAL A 11 -55.13 -12.62 36.38
CA VAL A 11 -54.02 -11.71 35.97
C VAL A 11 -52.90 -12.57 35.41
N ALA A 12 -52.76 -12.59 34.10
CA ALA A 12 -51.61 -13.21 33.41
C ALA A 12 -50.41 -12.23 33.49
N LEU A 13 -49.41 -12.59 34.30
CA LEU A 13 -48.15 -11.88 34.41
C LEU A 13 -47.29 -12.22 33.17
N PHE A 14 -47.27 -11.33 32.15
CA PHE A 14 -46.28 -11.41 31.07
C PHE A 14 -44.91 -10.99 31.61
N VAL A 15 -44.05 -11.96 31.92
CA VAL A 15 -42.61 -11.71 32.14
C VAL A 15 -41.98 -11.53 30.75
N SER A 16 -41.82 -10.27 30.36
CA SER A 16 -41.03 -9.90 29.17
C SER A 16 -39.56 -10.20 29.45
N LEU A 17 -39.04 -11.34 28.98
CA LEU A 17 -37.61 -11.56 28.85
C LEU A 17 -37.10 -10.55 27.83
N SER A 18 -36.61 -9.40 28.30
CA SER A 18 -35.78 -8.50 27.52
C SER A 18 -34.46 -9.24 27.29
N ALA A 19 -34.34 -9.98 26.19
CA ALA A 19 -33.06 -10.39 25.66
C ALA A 19 -32.30 -9.08 25.41
N GLY A 20 -31.32 -8.77 26.24
CA GLY A 20 -30.44 -7.63 26.02
C GLY A 20 -29.81 -7.80 24.65
N ALA A 21 -30.27 -7.03 23.68
CA ALA A 21 -29.58 -6.90 22.41
C ALA A 21 -28.24 -6.26 22.74
N PHE A 22 -27.19 -7.07 22.84
CA PHE A 22 -25.83 -6.53 22.89
C PHE A 22 -25.67 -5.67 21.62
N ALA A 23 -25.48 -4.37 21.80
CA ALA A 23 -25.23 -3.48 20.67
C ALA A 23 -23.99 -4.00 19.92
N GLN A 24 -24.14 -4.26 18.63
CA GLN A 24 -23.06 -4.74 17.77
C GLN A 24 -21.93 -3.72 17.78
N THR A 25 -20.74 -4.15 18.18
CA THR A 25 -19.55 -3.28 18.21
C THR A 25 -19.10 -2.99 16.79
N THR A 26 -19.02 -1.71 16.42
CA THR A 26 -18.62 -1.27 15.07
C THR A 26 -17.41 -0.38 15.14
N LEU A 27 -16.34 -0.75 14.43
CA LEU A 27 -15.14 0.06 14.21
C LEU A 27 -15.29 0.82 12.89
N ARG A 28 -15.23 2.16 12.94
CA ARG A 28 -15.33 3.05 11.79
C ARG A 28 -13.96 3.62 11.46
N ILE A 29 -13.44 3.28 10.27
CA ILE A 29 -12.11 3.66 9.82
C ILE A 29 -12.23 4.65 8.66
N GLY A 30 -11.72 5.87 8.85
CA GLY A 30 -11.66 6.87 7.80
C GLY A 30 -10.45 6.66 6.89
N LEU A 31 -10.71 6.47 5.60
CA LEU A 31 -9.69 6.32 4.55
C LEU A 31 -9.52 7.63 3.78
N ALA A 32 -8.31 7.91 3.31
CA ALA A 32 -8.02 9.11 2.50
C ALA A 32 -8.54 9.00 1.05
N GLU A 33 -8.80 7.79 0.59
CA GLU A 33 -9.24 7.50 -0.79
C GLU A 33 -10.18 6.28 -0.79
N ASP A 34 -10.96 6.11 -1.87
CA ASP A 34 -11.69 4.86 -2.10
C ASP A 34 -10.77 3.83 -2.80
N PRO A 35 -10.70 2.57 -2.35
CA PRO A 35 -9.94 1.54 -3.05
C PRO A 35 -10.34 1.41 -4.52
N ASP A 36 -9.36 1.18 -5.38
CA ASP A 36 -9.60 0.92 -6.80
C ASP A 36 -10.42 -0.37 -7.00
N MET A 37 -10.06 -1.45 -6.30
CA MET A 37 -10.70 -2.76 -6.44
C MET A 37 -10.53 -3.60 -5.17
N LEU A 38 -11.50 -4.51 -4.89
CA LEU A 38 -11.43 -5.46 -3.76
C LEU A 38 -11.03 -6.88 -4.20
N ASP A 39 -10.17 -6.97 -5.20
CA ASP A 39 -9.52 -8.22 -5.65
C ASP A 39 -8.01 -8.09 -5.44
N PRO A 40 -7.36 -8.92 -4.60
CA PRO A 40 -5.93 -8.80 -4.33
C PRO A 40 -5.06 -9.02 -5.58
N THR A 41 -5.55 -9.77 -6.58
CA THR A 41 -4.87 -9.97 -7.87
C THR A 41 -4.80 -8.69 -8.69
N LEU A 42 -5.85 -7.85 -8.63
CA LEU A 42 -6.06 -6.68 -9.49
C LEU A 42 -5.88 -5.35 -8.77
N GLY A 43 -6.03 -5.30 -7.43
CA GLY A 43 -5.92 -4.06 -6.66
C GLY A 43 -4.50 -3.48 -6.67
N ARG A 44 -4.38 -2.15 -6.85
CA ARG A 44 -3.10 -1.41 -6.88
C ARG A 44 -2.93 -0.47 -5.70
N THR A 45 -4.02 0.08 -5.16
CA THR A 45 -3.97 1.20 -4.23
C THR A 45 -3.51 0.80 -2.83
N TYR A 46 -2.90 1.77 -2.12
CA TYR A 46 -2.50 1.62 -0.72
C TYR A 46 -3.71 1.40 0.18
N VAL A 47 -4.76 2.22 0.02
CA VAL A 47 -5.99 2.06 0.82
C VAL A 47 -6.66 0.71 0.58
N GLY A 48 -6.54 0.14 -0.64
CA GLY A 48 -6.95 -1.23 -0.92
C GLY A 48 -6.23 -2.24 -0.03
N ARG A 49 -4.92 -2.07 0.21
CA ARG A 49 -4.15 -2.94 1.13
C ARG A 49 -4.65 -2.84 2.57
N ILE A 50 -5.01 -1.64 3.05
CA ILE A 50 -5.60 -1.45 4.39
C ILE A 50 -6.91 -2.24 4.51
N VAL A 51 -7.77 -2.16 3.49
CA VAL A 51 -9.04 -2.90 3.46
C VAL A 51 -8.81 -4.40 3.37
N PHE A 52 -7.87 -4.87 2.51
CA PHE A 52 -7.53 -6.29 2.41
C PHE A 52 -7.06 -6.88 3.74
N ALA A 53 -6.30 -6.15 4.55
CA ALA A 53 -5.82 -6.63 5.85
C ALA A 53 -6.95 -7.01 6.82
N ALA A 54 -8.19 -6.54 6.58
CA ALA A 54 -9.35 -6.90 7.38
C ALA A 54 -10.03 -8.21 6.93
N PHE A 55 -9.88 -8.64 5.66
CA PHE A 55 -10.68 -9.77 5.17
C PHE A 55 -9.90 -10.82 4.37
N CYS A 56 -8.66 -10.54 3.96
CA CYS A 56 -7.81 -11.46 3.21
C CYS A 56 -6.52 -11.75 3.97
N ASP A 57 -6.44 -12.87 4.68
CA ASP A 57 -5.19 -13.35 5.24
C ASP A 57 -4.22 -13.79 4.13
N LYS A 58 -2.93 -13.68 4.45
CA LYS A 58 -1.80 -14.00 3.57
C LYS A 58 -1.11 -15.27 4.05
N LEU A 59 -0.24 -15.83 3.24
CA LEU A 59 0.62 -16.94 3.69
C LEU A 59 1.50 -16.50 4.86
N PHE A 60 2.14 -15.34 4.74
CA PHE A 60 2.94 -14.73 5.80
C PHE A 60 2.52 -13.29 6.04
N ASP A 61 2.82 -12.75 7.21
CA ASP A 61 2.66 -11.34 7.55
C ASP A 61 4.00 -10.79 8.06
N ILE A 62 4.02 -9.55 8.53
CA ILE A 62 5.16 -8.91 9.19
C ILE A 62 4.77 -8.42 10.56
N ASP A 63 5.73 -8.35 11.46
CA ASP A 63 5.58 -7.70 12.77
C ASP A 63 6.03 -6.23 12.76
N GLU A 64 6.00 -5.59 13.93
CA GLU A 64 6.39 -4.17 14.07
C GLU A 64 7.88 -3.92 13.79
N LYS A 65 8.71 -4.97 13.77
CA LYS A 65 10.14 -4.91 13.46
C LYS A 65 10.44 -5.23 11.99
N LEU A 66 9.39 -5.50 11.20
CA LEU A 66 9.47 -5.96 9.81
C LEU A 66 9.98 -7.41 9.68
N ASP A 67 10.01 -8.18 10.77
CA ASP A 67 10.29 -9.60 10.67
C ASP A 67 9.10 -10.34 10.06
N ILE A 68 9.39 -11.28 9.15
CA ILE A 68 8.36 -12.08 8.49
C ILE A 68 7.84 -13.11 9.50
N VAL A 69 6.52 -13.12 9.70
CA VAL A 69 5.85 -13.99 10.68
C VAL A 69 4.80 -14.90 9.99
N PRO A 70 4.54 -16.09 10.54
CA PRO A 70 3.50 -16.99 10.05
C PRO A 70 2.09 -16.38 10.11
N GLN A 71 1.27 -16.65 9.06
CA GLN A 71 -0.17 -16.36 9.09
C GLN A 71 -0.97 -17.60 8.62
N LEU A 72 -1.31 -17.75 7.32
CA LEU A 72 -1.90 -18.99 6.81
C LEU A 72 -0.88 -20.10 6.59
N ALA A 73 0.38 -19.75 6.37
CA ALA A 73 1.52 -20.66 6.44
C ALA A 73 2.08 -20.71 7.87
N LEU A 74 2.55 -21.89 8.29
CA LEU A 74 3.20 -22.10 9.60
C LEU A 74 4.72 -21.96 9.48
N SER A 75 5.30 -22.38 8.36
CA SER A 75 6.75 -22.33 8.10
C SER A 75 7.02 -22.42 6.60
N HIS A 76 8.24 -22.10 6.23
CA HIS A 76 8.78 -22.37 4.89
C HIS A 76 10.21 -22.90 4.98
N GLU A 77 10.63 -23.60 3.94
CA GLU A 77 12.00 -24.09 3.75
C GLU A 77 12.38 -23.91 2.29
N THR A 78 13.56 -23.37 2.05
CA THR A 78 14.10 -23.17 0.69
C THR A 78 15.21 -24.18 0.44
N SER A 79 15.22 -24.82 -0.75
CA SER A 79 16.26 -25.72 -1.17
C SER A 79 17.63 -25.03 -1.26
N ALA A 80 18.71 -25.80 -1.17
CA ALA A 80 20.08 -25.28 -1.18
C ALA A 80 20.43 -24.51 -2.47
N ASP A 81 19.82 -24.89 -3.61
CA ASP A 81 19.99 -24.20 -4.89
C ASP A 81 19.03 -23.01 -5.07
N GLY A 82 18.18 -22.73 -4.08
CA GLY A 82 17.23 -21.63 -4.09
C GLY A 82 16.07 -21.77 -5.08
N LYS A 83 15.87 -22.94 -5.68
CA LYS A 83 14.86 -23.16 -6.74
C LYS A 83 13.58 -23.83 -6.27
N GLU A 84 13.51 -24.26 -5.03
CA GLU A 84 12.28 -24.82 -4.44
C GLU A 84 12.00 -24.15 -3.10
N MET A 85 10.75 -23.79 -2.85
CA MET A 85 10.28 -23.33 -1.55
C MET A 85 9.10 -24.18 -1.11
N THR A 86 9.31 -24.99 -0.07
CA THR A 86 8.27 -25.80 0.57
C THR A 86 7.58 -24.99 1.66
N ILE A 87 6.27 -24.92 1.65
CA ILE A 87 5.45 -24.14 2.61
C ILE A 87 4.47 -25.07 3.30
N LYS A 88 4.48 -25.08 4.64
CA LYS A 88 3.51 -25.79 5.48
C LYS A 88 2.34 -24.88 5.80
N LEU A 89 1.12 -25.33 5.52
CA LEU A 89 -0.11 -24.57 5.68
C LEU A 89 -0.76 -24.84 7.06
N ARG A 90 -1.55 -23.88 7.53
CA ARG A 90 -2.32 -23.97 8.77
C ARG A 90 -3.53 -24.89 8.57
N PRO A 91 -3.73 -25.93 9.42
CA PRO A 91 -4.89 -26.81 9.34
C PRO A 91 -6.18 -26.11 9.83
N GLY A 92 -7.33 -26.56 9.33
CA GLY A 92 -8.66 -26.17 9.80
C GLY A 92 -9.10 -24.76 9.42
N VAL A 93 -8.39 -24.07 8.53
CA VAL A 93 -8.78 -22.76 8.00
C VAL A 93 -9.91 -22.91 6.98
N LYS A 94 -10.87 -21.98 7.02
CA LYS A 94 -11.98 -21.89 6.06
C LYS A 94 -11.99 -20.52 5.37
N PHE A 95 -12.44 -20.51 4.14
CA PHE A 95 -12.84 -19.29 3.45
C PHE A 95 -14.22 -18.81 3.95
N HIS A 96 -14.58 -17.56 3.65
CA HIS A 96 -15.85 -16.95 4.07
C HIS A 96 -17.10 -17.66 3.53
N ASP A 97 -16.98 -18.42 2.44
CA ASP A 97 -18.04 -19.25 1.86
C ASP A 97 -18.11 -20.66 2.46
N GLY A 98 -17.27 -20.97 3.45
CA GLY A 98 -17.21 -22.25 4.14
C GLY A 98 -16.32 -23.30 3.50
N GLU A 99 -15.80 -23.06 2.29
CA GLU A 99 -14.83 -23.97 1.64
C GLU A 99 -13.53 -24.06 2.45
N PRO A 100 -12.86 -25.21 2.51
CA PRO A 100 -11.62 -25.38 3.23
C PRO A 100 -10.48 -24.63 2.52
N PHE A 101 -9.54 -24.09 3.31
CA PHE A 101 -8.24 -23.66 2.83
C PHE A 101 -7.25 -24.81 3.00
N ASP A 102 -6.79 -25.34 1.89
CA ASP A 102 -5.82 -26.43 1.80
C ASP A 102 -4.76 -26.14 0.72
N ALA A 103 -3.90 -27.13 0.42
CA ALA A 103 -2.85 -27.00 -0.57
C ALA A 103 -3.37 -26.71 -1.99
N GLU A 104 -4.52 -27.29 -2.37
CA GLU A 104 -5.13 -27.03 -3.69
C GLU A 104 -5.67 -25.59 -3.77
N ALA A 105 -6.24 -25.05 -2.71
CA ALA A 105 -6.72 -23.69 -2.65
C ALA A 105 -5.55 -22.68 -2.65
N ALA A 106 -4.46 -22.98 -1.97
CA ALA A 106 -3.24 -22.16 -1.98
C ALA A 106 -2.60 -22.15 -3.38
N LYS A 107 -2.46 -23.33 -4.01
CA LYS A 107 -2.01 -23.46 -5.39
C LYS A 107 -2.86 -22.64 -6.34
N PHE A 108 -4.19 -22.77 -6.28
CA PHE A 108 -5.12 -22.02 -7.11
C PHE A 108 -4.91 -20.51 -6.98
N SER A 109 -4.77 -19.99 -5.75
CA SER A 109 -4.61 -18.56 -5.51
C SER A 109 -3.30 -18.02 -6.09
N LEU A 110 -2.19 -18.74 -5.91
CA LEU A 110 -0.88 -18.37 -6.45
C LEU A 110 -0.87 -18.45 -7.99
N GLU A 111 -1.43 -19.50 -8.56
CA GLU A 111 -1.55 -19.63 -10.02
C GLU A 111 -2.49 -18.58 -10.63
N ARG A 112 -3.58 -18.21 -9.93
CA ARG A 112 -4.44 -17.10 -10.35
C ARG A 112 -3.66 -15.78 -10.40
N HIS A 113 -2.82 -15.49 -9.41
CA HIS A 113 -1.96 -14.32 -9.43
C HIS A 113 -1.00 -14.30 -10.62
N LEU A 114 -0.49 -15.47 -11.04
CA LEU A 114 0.43 -15.61 -12.17
C LEU A 114 -0.28 -15.55 -13.53
N THR A 115 -1.44 -16.18 -13.65
CA THR A 115 -2.05 -16.45 -14.96
C THR A 115 -3.16 -15.50 -15.34
N PHE A 116 -3.81 -14.82 -14.36
CA PHE A 116 -4.89 -13.91 -14.66
C PHE A 116 -4.40 -12.79 -15.60
N PRO A 117 -5.10 -12.52 -16.74
CA PRO A 117 -4.55 -11.67 -17.81
C PRO A 117 -4.06 -10.30 -17.35
N THR A 118 -4.84 -9.61 -16.51
CA THR A 118 -4.59 -8.26 -16.02
C THR A 118 -4.03 -8.21 -14.60
N SER A 119 -3.43 -9.31 -14.12
CA SER A 119 -2.85 -9.39 -12.78
C SER A 119 -1.66 -8.45 -12.60
N PHE A 120 -1.70 -7.63 -11.56
CA PHE A 120 -0.58 -6.82 -11.10
C PHE A 120 0.40 -7.61 -10.21
N ARG A 121 0.11 -8.88 -9.89
CA ARG A 121 0.97 -9.75 -9.06
C ARG A 121 2.00 -10.52 -9.87
N LYS A 122 1.86 -10.57 -11.20
CA LYS A 122 2.78 -11.32 -12.07
C LYS A 122 4.27 -11.05 -11.80
N PRO A 123 4.74 -9.80 -11.67
CA PRO A 123 6.16 -9.54 -11.41
C PRO A 123 6.63 -10.03 -10.04
N GLU A 124 5.73 -10.08 -9.06
CA GLU A 124 6.01 -10.50 -7.70
C GLU A 124 6.24 -12.01 -7.61
N LEU A 125 5.69 -12.78 -8.54
CA LEU A 125 5.79 -14.24 -8.63
C LEU A 125 6.42 -14.72 -9.96
N ALA A 126 7.03 -13.84 -10.74
CA ALA A 126 7.45 -14.13 -12.12
C ALA A 126 8.42 -15.31 -12.28
N THR A 127 9.19 -15.60 -11.24
CA THR A 127 10.13 -16.71 -11.22
C THR A 127 9.49 -18.06 -10.85
N VAL A 128 8.27 -18.05 -10.29
CA VAL A 128 7.53 -19.28 -10.03
C VAL A 128 7.14 -19.91 -11.36
N ASP A 129 7.60 -21.15 -11.59
CA ASP A 129 7.24 -21.94 -12.75
C ASP A 129 5.88 -22.59 -12.53
N HIS A 130 5.74 -23.32 -11.42
CA HIS A 130 4.49 -23.95 -11.00
C HIS A 130 4.46 -24.17 -9.50
N VAL A 131 3.30 -24.56 -9.01
CA VAL A 131 3.07 -24.91 -7.60
C VAL A 131 2.63 -26.38 -7.52
N ASP A 132 3.42 -27.17 -6.80
CA ASP A 132 3.08 -28.57 -6.51
C ASP A 132 2.30 -28.69 -5.21
N VAL A 133 1.33 -29.59 -5.20
CA VAL A 133 0.68 -30.07 -3.98
C VAL A 133 1.42 -31.32 -3.50
N VAL A 134 2.12 -31.20 -2.37
CA VAL A 134 2.89 -32.32 -1.80
C VAL A 134 2.01 -33.20 -0.93
N ASP A 135 1.17 -32.58 -0.12
CA ASP A 135 0.14 -33.21 0.70
C ASP A 135 -0.97 -32.16 0.96
N PRO A 136 -2.11 -32.53 1.61
CA PRO A 136 -3.22 -31.59 1.80
C PRO A 136 -2.89 -30.25 2.51
N LEU A 137 -1.76 -30.20 3.23
CA LEU A 137 -1.30 -29.01 3.98
C LEU A 137 0.12 -28.58 3.61
N THR A 138 0.63 -29.04 2.48
CA THR A 138 1.98 -28.69 2.03
C THR A 138 1.99 -28.39 0.54
N ILE A 139 2.44 -27.19 0.20
CA ILE A 139 2.74 -26.80 -1.17
C ILE A 139 4.25 -26.65 -1.39
N LYS A 140 4.69 -26.82 -2.63
CA LYS A 140 6.04 -26.52 -3.07
C LYS A 140 5.98 -25.58 -4.26
N LEU A 141 6.59 -24.40 -4.14
CA LEU A 141 6.80 -23.49 -5.24
C LEU A 141 8.10 -23.91 -5.94
N VAL A 142 8.00 -24.26 -7.21
CA VAL A 142 9.15 -24.58 -8.08
C VAL A 142 9.49 -23.32 -8.87
N LEU A 143 10.75 -22.91 -8.83
CA LEU A 143 11.23 -21.66 -9.42
C LEU A 143 12.09 -21.93 -10.65
N LYS A 144 11.95 -21.14 -11.69
CA LYS A 144 12.82 -21.14 -12.90
C LYS A 144 14.25 -20.75 -12.53
N THR A 145 14.40 -19.80 -11.64
CA THR A 145 15.65 -19.27 -11.10
C THR A 145 15.48 -18.96 -9.63
N PRO A 146 16.56 -18.92 -8.82
CA PRO A 146 16.46 -18.42 -7.44
C PRO A 146 15.83 -17.03 -7.40
N PHE A 147 15.04 -16.77 -6.35
CA PHE A 147 14.34 -15.50 -6.21
C PHE A 147 14.30 -15.05 -4.76
N SER A 148 15.30 -14.27 -4.33
CA SER A 148 15.44 -13.78 -2.95
C SER A 148 14.24 -13.00 -2.42
N PRO A 149 13.49 -12.19 -3.22
CA PRO A 149 12.35 -11.46 -2.71
C PRO A 149 11.10 -12.30 -2.42
N LEU A 150 11.04 -13.58 -2.84
CA LEU A 150 9.80 -14.37 -2.86
C LEU A 150 9.05 -14.36 -1.53
N ILE A 151 9.77 -14.67 -0.44
CA ILE A 151 9.12 -14.74 0.88
C ILE A 151 8.53 -13.37 1.31
N ALA A 152 9.21 -12.28 0.99
CA ALA A 152 8.72 -10.93 1.23
C ALA A 152 7.50 -10.59 0.37
N GLN A 153 7.45 -11.05 -0.88
CA GLN A 153 6.26 -10.87 -1.74
C GLN A 153 5.03 -11.58 -1.17
N LEU A 154 5.23 -12.73 -0.51
CA LEU A 154 4.14 -13.50 0.12
C LEU A 154 3.61 -12.88 1.42
N THR A 155 4.19 -11.78 1.89
CA THR A 155 3.66 -10.98 3.01
C THR A 155 2.69 -9.87 2.59
N ASP A 156 2.47 -9.70 1.30
CA ASP A 156 1.52 -8.72 0.74
C ASP A 156 0.48 -9.46 -0.14
N ARG A 157 -0.14 -8.75 -1.07
CA ARG A 157 -1.24 -9.25 -1.92
C ARG A 157 -0.92 -10.51 -2.71
N ALA A 158 0.35 -10.74 -3.10
CA ALA A 158 0.76 -11.98 -3.76
C ALA A 158 0.64 -13.22 -2.86
N GLY A 159 0.66 -13.03 -1.55
CA GLY A 159 0.42 -14.08 -0.56
C GLY A 159 -1.02 -14.19 -0.09
N MET A 160 -1.95 -13.36 -0.57
CA MET A 160 -3.36 -13.40 -0.16
C MET A 160 -4.11 -14.54 -0.85
N MET A 161 -4.89 -15.27 -0.05
CA MET A 161 -5.60 -16.46 -0.50
C MET A 161 -7.08 -16.15 -0.73
N VAL A 162 -7.58 -16.52 -1.91
CA VAL A 162 -8.97 -16.33 -2.32
C VAL A 162 -9.68 -17.69 -2.47
N SER A 163 -11.00 -17.74 -2.22
CA SER A 163 -11.78 -18.97 -2.44
C SER A 163 -11.73 -19.37 -3.92
N PRO A 164 -11.26 -20.58 -4.25
CA PRO A 164 -11.27 -21.10 -5.61
C PRO A 164 -12.65 -21.14 -6.24
N LYS A 165 -13.69 -21.51 -5.45
CA LYS A 165 -15.08 -21.56 -5.87
C LYS A 165 -15.57 -20.18 -6.26
N ALA A 166 -15.51 -19.22 -5.34
CA ALA A 166 -15.98 -17.86 -5.61
C ALA A 166 -15.21 -17.19 -6.74
N ALA A 167 -13.88 -17.40 -6.83
CA ALA A 167 -13.07 -16.80 -7.88
C ALA A 167 -13.36 -17.39 -9.27
N LYS A 168 -13.63 -18.70 -9.38
CA LYS A 168 -14.02 -19.34 -10.64
C LYS A 168 -15.42 -18.90 -11.09
N GLU A 169 -16.37 -18.81 -10.16
CA GLU A 169 -17.75 -18.38 -10.45
C GLU A 169 -17.83 -16.91 -10.87
N ALA A 170 -17.08 -16.03 -10.21
CA ALA A 170 -17.15 -14.58 -10.44
C ALA A 170 -16.22 -14.07 -11.55
N GLY A 171 -15.11 -14.78 -11.84
CA GLY A 171 -14.12 -14.37 -12.84
C GLY A 171 -13.54 -12.99 -12.56
N ASP A 172 -13.67 -12.06 -13.51
CA ASP A 172 -13.23 -10.67 -13.43
C ASP A 172 -14.08 -9.81 -12.47
N LYS A 173 -15.25 -10.29 -12.07
CA LYS A 173 -16.15 -9.63 -11.12
C LYS A 173 -15.92 -10.03 -9.67
N PHE A 174 -14.88 -10.83 -9.37
CA PHE A 174 -14.59 -11.29 -8.01
C PHE A 174 -14.53 -10.15 -6.98
N GLY A 175 -13.92 -9.02 -7.36
CA GLY A 175 -13.81 -7.85 -6.50
C GLY A 175 -15.14 -7.16 -6.12
N LEU A 176 -16.28 -7.53 -6.73
CA LEU A 176 -17.61 -7.03 -6.33
C LEU A 176 -18.15 -7.75 -5.09
N HIS A 177 -17.81 -9.03 -4.92
CA HIS A 177 -18.18 -9.88 -3.78
C HIS A 177 -16.99 -10.76 -3.39
N PRO A 178 -15.92 -10.17 -2.82
CA PRO A 178 -14.70 -10.90 -2.56
C PRO A 178 -14.86 -11.92 -1.42
N VAL A 179 -14.27 -13.10 -1.60
CA VAL A 179 -14.29 -14.20 -0.63
C VAL A 179 -12.86 -14.64 -0.36
N CYS A 180 -12.39 -14.38 0.87
CA CYS A 180 -11.06 -14.70 1.36
C CYS A 180 -11.12 -15.52 2.66
N ALA A 181 -10.01 -15.64 3.40
CA ALA A 181 -9.89 -16.42 4.63
C ALA A 181 -9.49 -15.56 5.84
N GLY A 182 -9.81 -14.26 5.84
CA GLY A 182 -9.47 -13.33 6.91
C GLY A 182 -10.54 -13.23 8.02
N PRO A 183 -10.30 -12.36 9.03
CA PRO A 183 -11.14 -12.26 10.22
C PRO A 183 -12.54 -11.69 9.98
N TYR A 184 -12.75 -10.98 8.89
CA TYR A 184 -14.04 -10.39 8.54
C TYR A 184 -14.46 -10.77 7.12
N LYS A 185 -15.74 -11.01 6.90
CA LYS A 185 -16.31 -11.29 5.58
C LYS A 185 -17.03 -10.05 5.02
N PHE A 186 -16.98 -9.91 3.70
CA PHE A 186 -17.59 -8.81 2.97
C PHE A 186 -19.12 -8.82 3.10
N VAL A 187 -19.70 -7.62 3.30
CA VAL A 187 -21.15 -7.41 3.34
C VAL A 187 -21.60 -6.54 2.16
N GLU A 188 -21.05 -5.32 2.05
CA GLU A 188 -21.41 -4.41 0.97
C GLU A 188 -20.30 -3.40 0.66
N ARG A 189 -20.32 -2.86 -0.55
CA ARG A 189 -19.58 -1.66 -0.94
C ARG A 189 -20.51 -0.70 -1.66
N VAL A 190 -20.59 0.53 -1.17
CA VAL A 190 -21.12 1.68 -1.90
C VAL A 190 -19.92 2.56 -2.26
N GLN A 191 -19.63 2.63 -3.55
CA GLN A 191 -18.43 3.31 -4.06
C GLN A 191 -18.39 4.77 -3.59
N GLN A 192 -17.23 5.23 -3.08
CA GLN A 192 -16.98 6.55 -2.50
C GLN A 192 -17.84 6.90 -1.25
N ASP A 193 -18.54 5.94 -0.69
CA ASP A 193 -19.33 6.11 0.53
C ASP A 193 -18.85 5.20 1.66
N ARG A 194 -18.94 3.87 1.47
CA ARG A 194 -18.56 2.91 2.51
C ARG A 194 -18.23 1.53 1.97
N ILE A 195 -17.43 0.80 2.76
CA ILE A 195 -17.20 -0.64 2.60
C ILE A 195 -17.43 -1.29 3.97
N VAL A 196 -18.27 -2.31 4.01
CA VAL A 196 -18.74 -2.93 5.24
C VAL A 196 -18.34 -4.39 5.29
N PHE A 197 -17.79 -4.78 6.43
CA PHE A 197 -17.45 -6.15 6.75
C PHE A 197 -18.05 -6.55 8.10
N GLU A 198 -18.38 -7.83 8.27
CA GLU A 198 -18.83 -8.43 9.53
C GLU A 198 -17.86 -9.52 9.99
N LYS A 199 -17.79 -9.74 11.29
CA LYS A 199 -16.95 -10.78 11.90
C LYS A 199 -17.25 -12.15 11.31
N PHE A 200 -16.20 -12.87 10.92
CA PHE A 200 -16.30 -14.25 10.44
C PHE A 200 -16.22 -15.22 11.62
N ALA A 201 -17.34 -15.92 11.91
CA ALA A 201 -17.44 -16.78 13.08
C ALA A 201 -16.53 -18.02 13.04
N ASP A 202 -16.20 -18.50 11.83
CA ASP A 202 -15.32 -19.66 11.61
C ASP A 202 -13.85 -19.28 11.36
N TYR A 203 -13.47 -18.02 11.63
CA TYR A 203 -12.09 -17.59 11.49
C TYR A 203 -11.15 -18.40 12.40
N TRP A 204 -10.00 -18.82 11.87
CA TRP A 204 -9.06 -19.68 12.59
C TRP A 204 -8.53 -19.07 13.91
N ASN A 205 -8.45 -17.72 13.98
CA ASN A 205 -8.02 -16.97 15.17
C ASN A 205 -9.17 -16.13 15.78
N LYS A 206 -10.39 -16.64 15.74
CA LYS A 206 -11.63 -15.95 16.14
C LYS A 206 -11.62 -15.45 17.59
N ASP A 207 -10.89 -16.11 18.48
CA ASP A 207 -10.82 -15.74 19.90
C ASP A 207 -10.12 -14.41 20.14
N ASN A 208 -9.36 -13.93 19.13
CA ASN A 208 -8.71 -12.62 19.11
C ASN A 208 -9.43 -11.58 18.25
N VAL A 209 -10.65 -11.85 17.79
CA VAL A 209 -11.51 -10.90 17.05
C VAL A 209 -12.63 -10.44 17.97
N PHE A 210 -12.56 -9.17 18.42
CA PHE A 210 -13.48 -8.65 19.45
C PHE A 210 -14.51 -7.66 18.92
N ILE A 211 -14.33 -7.17 17.70
CA ILE A 211 -15.21 -6.20 17.03
C ILE A 211 -16.13 -6.97 16.10
N ASP A 212 -17.44 -6.66 16.09
CA ASP A 212 -18.42 -7.40 15.29
C ASP A 212 -18.51 -6.92 13.85
N ARG A 213 -18.24 -5.62 13.62
CA ARG A 213 -18.38 -4.98 12.31
C ARG A 213 -17.29 -3.95 12.07
N ILE A 214 -16.78 -3.89 10.84
CA ILE A 214 -15.86 -2.84 10.37
C ILE A 214 -16.52 -2.09 9.24
N VAL A 215 -16.45 -0.76 9.30
CA VAL A 215 -16.90 0.14 8.25
C VAL A 215 -15.74 1.04 7.84
N PHE A 216 -15.28 0.88 6.62
CA PHE A 216 -14.32 1.80 6.00
C PHE A 216 -15.10 2.93 5.31
N LEU A 217 -14.70 4.18 5.56
CA LEU A 217 -15.36 5.38 5.06
C LEU A 217 -14.32 6.22 4.28
N PRO A 218 -14.36 6.20 2.94
CA PRO A 218 -13.53 7.07 2.12
C PRO A 218 -13.93 8.54 2.33
N ILE A 219 -13.05 9.32 2.94
CA ILE A 219 -13.22 10.76 3.16
C ILE A 219 -11.95 11.46 2.72
N VAL A 220 -11.93 11.98 1.51
CA VAL A 220 -10.73 12.52 0.86
C VAL A 220 -10.16 13.74 1.63
N ASP A 221 -11.03 14.60 2.15
CA ASP A 221 -10.61 15.78 2.90
C ASP A 221 -10.10 15.39 4.29
N ALA A 222 -8.84 15.68 4.59
CA ALA A 222 -8.19 15.31 5.84
C ALA A 222 -8.77 16.09 7.05
N THR A 223 -9.18 17.35 6.85
CA THR A 223 -9.81 18.17 7.89
C THR A 223 -11.16 17.59 8.28
N VAL A 224 -11.95 17.16 7.28
CA VAL A 224 -13.24 16.49 7.50
C VAL A 224 -13.03 15.14 8.19
N ARG A 225 -12.01 14.35 7.80
CA ARG A 225 -11.67 13.09 8.50
C ARG A 225 -11.37 13.33 9.98
N LEU A 226 -10.50 14.32 10.29
CA LEU A 226 -10.15 14.66 11.67
C LEU A 226 -11.34 15.18 12.46
N ALA A 227 -12.18 16.01 11.87
CA ALA A 227 -13.41 16.50 12.50
C ALA A 227 -14.37 15.35 12.86
N ASN A 228 -14.52 14.37 11.98
CA ASN A 228 -15.32 13.16 12.24
C ASN A 228 -14.72 12.30 13.37
N LEU A 229 -13.38 12.18 13.45
CA LEU A 229 -12.75 11.50 14.57
C LEU A 229 -12.99 12.24 15.90
N LYS A 230 -12.80 13.55 15.94
CA LYS A 230 -13.04 14.40 17.12
C LYS A 230 -14.49 14.32 17.60
N SER A 231 -15.47 14.28 16.69
CA SER A 231 -16.89 14.18 17.01
C SER A 231 -17.37 12.76 17.35
N GLY A 232 -16.52 11.74 17.15
CA GLY A 232 -16.88 10.33 17.35
C GLY A 232 -17.66 9.70 16.19
N GLY A 233 -17.68 10.33 15.02
CA GLY A 233 -18.18 9.75 13.77
C GLY A 233 -17.24 8.69 13.20
N LEU A 234 -15.94 8.78 13.52
CA LEU A 234 -14.90 7.80 13.21
C LEU A 234 -14.19 7.36 14.49
N ASP A 235 -13.55 6.20 14.45
CA ASP A 235 -12.81 5.62 15.56
C ASP A 235 -11.30 5.57 15.28
N LEU A 236 -10.90 5.49 13.99
CA LEU A 236 -9.52 5.55 13.52
C LEU A 236 -9.49 6.26 12.17
N ILE A 237 -8.46 7.06 11.93
CA ILE A 237 -8.18 7.70 10.64
C ILE A 237 -6.72 7.53 10.25
N GLU A 238 -6.48 7.32 8.96
CA GLU A 238 -5.15 7.37 8.37
C GLU A 238 -4.83 8.78 7.85
N ARG A 239 -3.54 9.06 7.63
CA ARG A 239 -3.04 10.29 7.00
C ARG A 239 -3.58 11.56 7.69
N VAL A 240 -3.34 11.66 9.00
CA VAL A 240 -3.45 12.95 9.71
C VAL A 240 -2.45 13.91 9.10
N LEU A 241 -2.85 15.15 8.85
CA LEU A 241 -1.92 16.17 8.36
C LEU A 241 -0.86 16.49 9.42
N ALA A 242 0.38 16.73 8.97
CA ALA A 242 1.46 17.12 9.88
C ALA A 242 1.15 18.42 10.66
N THR A 243 0.38 19.32 10.05
CA THR A 243 -0.13 20.56 10.69
C THR A 243 -1.09 20.30 11.84
N ASP A 244 -1.79 19.16 11.83
CA ASP A 244 -2.84 18.82 12.78
C ASP A 244 -2.33 18.00 13.99
N ILE A 245 -1.04 17.62 13.99
CA ILE A 245 -0.43 16.82 15.06
C ILE A 245 -0.68 17.42 16.44
N LYS A 246 -0.45 18.74 16.59
CA LYS A 246 -0.64 19.46 17.85
C LYS A 246 -2.09 19.39 18.34
N ASP A 247 -3.02 19.48 17.43
CA ASP A 247 -4.46 19.42 17.72
C ASP A 247 -4.90 18.02 18.17
N VAL A 248 -4.34 16.97 17.55
CA VAL A 248 -4.60 15.57 17.95
C VAL A 248 -4.02 15.31 19.34
N LEU A 249 -2.78 15.75 19.60
CA LEU A 249 -2.11 15.54 20.89
C LEU A 249 -2.74 16.33 22.04
N ALA A 250 -3.39 17.47 21.75
CA ALA A 250 -4.10 18.29 22.73
C ALA A 250 -5.48 17.71 23.12
N ASP A 251 -6.07 16.83 22.32
CA ASP A 251 -7.38 16.23 22.61
C ASP A 251 -7.23 14.96 23.46
N PRO A 252 -7.69 14.96 24.74
CA PRO A 252 -7.54 13.81 25.64
C PRO A 252 -8.34 12.58 25.22
N LYS A 253 -9.24 12.71 24.24
CA LYS A 253 -10.02 11.59 23.68
C LYS A 253 -9.30 10.88 22.51
N LEU A 254 -8.18 11.44 22.04
CA LEU A 254 -7.45 10.95 20.89
C LEU A 254 -6.05 10.45 21.25
N LYS A 255 -5.53 9.59 20.42
CA LYS A 255 -4.12 9.16 20.39
C LYS A 255 -3.57 9.32 18.98
N LEU A 256 -2.35 9.82 18.89
CA LEU A 256 -1.55 9.77 17.67
C LEU A 256 -0.63 8.54 17.74
N ALA A 257 -0.61 7.76 16.68
CA ALA A 257 0.20 6.55 16.55
C ALA A 257 1.11 6.65 15.30
N PRO A 258 2.27 7.32 15.42
CA PRO A 258 3.17 7.51 14.29
C PRO A 258 4.01 6.24 14.03
N ALA A 259 4.33 5.98 12.75
CA ALA A 259 5.32 4.99 12.32
C ALA A 259 6.14 5.56 11.15
N ALA A 260 7.39 5.11 10.99
CA ALA A 260 8.15 5.40 9.78
C ALA A 260 7.60 4.57 8.62
N GLU A 261 7.31 5.20 7.48
CA GLU A 261 6.84 4.50 6.29
C GLU A 261 8.01 3.89 5.51
N LEU A 262 7.75 2.77 4.82
CA LEU A 262 8.71 2.09 3.95
C LEU A 262 8.84 2.76 2.58
N GLY A 263 7.88 3.61 2.22
CA GLY A 263 7.73 4.19 0.90
C GLY A 263 8.38 5.57 0.72
N TYR A 264 8.00 6.23 -0.35
CA TYR A 264 8.52 7.54 -0.75
C TYR A 264 7.47 8.35 -1.52
N LEU A 265 7.65 9.67 -1.59
CA LEU A 265 7.12 10.48 -2.67
C LEU A 265 8.17 10.59 -3.78
N GLY A 266 7.75 10.35 -5.02
CA GLY A 266 8.56 10.51 -6.22
C GLY A 266 7.87 11.35 -7.29
N LEU A 267 8.70 11.98 -8.12
CA LEU A 267 8.30 12.61 -9.37
C LEU A 267 8.71 11.68 -10.50
N THR A 268 7.78 10.88 -11.01
CA THR A 268 8.03 9.98 -12.15
C THR A 268 8.12 10.81 -13.42
N ILE A 269 9.22 10.66 -14.15
CA ILE A 269 9.46 11.37 -15.42
C ILE A 269 9.00 10.47 -16.57
N ASN A 270 8.21 11.03 -17.48
CA ASN A 270 7.91 10.35 -18.73
C ASN A 270 9.11 10.44 -19.68
N ILE A 271 9.89 9.35 -19.76
CA ILE A 271 11.12 9.28 -20.56
C ILE A 271 10.83 8.74 -21.97
N ASN A 272 10.06 7.66 -22.05
CA ASN A 272 9.90 6.94 -23.31
C ASN A 272 8.48 6.43 -23.54
N ASN A 273 7.50 7.00 -22.90
CA ASN A 273 6.11 6.74 -23.25
C ASN A 273 5.68 7.76 -24.30
N ASP A 274 5.27 7.29 -25.47
CA ASP A 274 5.21 8.05 -26.74
C ASP A 274 4.35 9.31 -26.75
N LYS A 275 3.44 9.50 -25.79
CA LYS A 275 2.46 10.59 -25.87
C LYS A 275 2.98 11.97 -25.46
N ASN A 276 4.00 12.07 -24.61
CA ASN A 276 4.48 13.36 -24.06
C ASN A 276 6.00 13.49 -24.05
N LYS A 277 6.62 13.49 -25.21
CA LYS A 277 8.06 13.75 -25.32
C LYS A 277 8.36 15.25 -25.14
N GLY A 278 9.31 15.54 -24.29
CA GLY A 278 9.78 16.90 -24.01
C GLY A 278 11.23 16.92 -23.56
N PRO A 279 11.78 18.06 -23.18
CA PRO A 279 13.19 18.17 -22.78
C PRO A 279 13.59 17.22 -21.63
N LEU A 280 12.68 16.90 -20.69
CA LEU A 280 12.93 15.92 -19.62
C LEU A 280 13.13 14.49 -20.16
N SER A 281 12.39 14.08 -21.19
CA SER A 281 12.53 12.76 -21.79
C SER A 281 13.84 12.62 -22.59
N GLN A 282 14.34 13.72 -23.17
CA GLN A 282 15.43 13.73 -24.12
C GLN A 282 16.81 13.97 -23.45
N SER A 283 16.85 14.50 -22.23
CA SER A 283 18.11 14.92 -21.60
C SER A 283 18.16 14.63 -20.12
N GLU A 284 19.10 13.78 -19.72
CA GLU A 284 19.47 13.54 -18.32
C GLU A 284 19.87 14.83 -17.61
N LYS A 285 20.60 15.73 -18.30
CA LYS A 285 20.99 17.04 -17.75
C LYS A 285 19.79 17.88 -17.34
N VAL A 286 18.68 17.81 -18.12
CA VAL A 286 17.46 18.53 -17.77
C VAL A 286 16.77 17.89 -16.56
N ARG A 287 16.77 16.54 -16.44
CA ARG A 287 16.25 15.84 -15.24
C ARG A 287 17.09 16.18 -14.00
N GLN A 288 18.41 16.11 -14.13
CA GLN A 288 19.34 16.48 -13.04
C GLN A 288 19.22 17.97 -12.66
N ALA A 289 18.95 18.86 -13.61
CA ALA A 289 18.68 20.28 -13.32
C ALA A 289 17.39 20.46 -12.51
N LEU A 290 16.34 19.68 -12.84
CA LEU A 290 15.09 19.68 -12.07
C LEU A 290 15.34 19.16 -10.65
N ASP A 291 16.07 18.05 -10.48
CA ASP A 291 16.43 17.51 -9.16
C ASP A 291 17.19 18.55 -8.31
N LEU A 292 18.25 19.16 -8.87
CA LEU A 292 19.04 20.17 -8.20
C LEU A 292 18.30 21.47 -7.90
N SER A 293 17.17 21.73 -8.55
CA SER A 293 16.33 22.89 -8.27
C SER A 293 15.49 22.73 -6.99
N ILE A 294 15.34 21.51 -6.48
CA ILE A 294 14.44 21.17 -5.37
C ILE A 294 15.22 21.15 -4.05
N ASP A 295 14.79 21.95 -3.10
CA ASP A 295 15.23 21.89 -1.71
C ASP A 295 14.26 21.00 -0.90
N ARG A 296 14.69 19.76 -0.65
CA ARG A 296 13.87 18.76 0.04
C ARG A 296 13.64 19.10 1.51
N GLU A 297 14.61 19.73 2.17
CA GLU A 297 14.45 20.20 3.55
C GLU A 297 13.42 21.33 3.62
N ALA A 298 13.44 22.25 2.68
CA ALA A 298 12.46 23.33 2.62
C ALA A 298 11.06 22.79 2.30
N VAL A 299 10.93 21.80 1.39
CA VAL A 299 9.65 21.10 1.15
C VAL A 299 9.14 20.48 2.45
N ASN A 300 9.99 19.74 3.17
CA ASN A 300 9.63 19.11 4.44
C ASN A 300 9.21 20.13 5.49
N GLN A 301 9.98 21.20 5.63
CA GLN A 301 9.69 22.24 6.64
C GLN A 301 8.40 23.01 6.33
N VAL A 302 8.17 23.40 5.07
CA VAL A 302 7.03 24.24 4.68
C VAL A 302 5.74 23.45 4.69
N VAL A 303 5.75 22.20 4.18
CA VAL A 303 4.51 21.41 4.02
C VAL A 303 4.25 20.54 5.24
N PHE A 304 5.30 20.00 5.88
CA PHE A 304 5.17 18.95 6.89
C PHE A 304 5.74 19.35 8.27
N ASN A 305 6.06 20.63 8.49
CA ASN A 305 6.69 21.12 9.75
C ASN A 305 7.93 20.32 10.18
N GLY A 306 8.69 19.76 9.23
CA GLY A 306 9.87 18.94 9.50
C GLY A 306 9.57 17.49 9.92
N GLU A 307 8.32 17.05 9.87
CA GLU A 307 7.92 15.72 10.37
C GLU A 307 8.35 14.56 9.47
N PHE A 308 8.58 14.79 8.18
CA PHE A 308 8.97 13.74 7.23
C PHE A 308 10.51 13.71 7.07
N THR A 309 11.01 12.73 6.34
CA THR A 309 12.43 12.56 6.12
C THR A 309 12.76 12.85 4.65
N PRO A 310 13.55 13.89 4.32
CA PRO A 310 14.03 14.10 2.98
C PRO A 310 14.74 12.87 2.42
N GLY A 311 14.52 12.55 1.17
CA GLY A 311 15.03 11.34 0.56
C GLY A 311 15.33 11.48 -0.93
N ASN A 312 16.27 10.67 -1.42
CA ASN A 312 16.68 10.60 -2.83
C ASN A 312 16.75 9.15 -3.35
N GLN A 313 16.21 8.20 -2.61
CA GLN A 313 16.25 6.77 -2.95
C GLN A 313 14.89 6.12 -2.76
N TRP A 314 14.69 4.94 -3.35
CA TRP A 314 13.44 4.15 -3.24
C TRP A 314 13.25 3.44 -1.90
N VAL A 315 14.20 3.54 -0.98
CA VAL A 315 14.12 3.04 0.39
C VAL A 315 14.50 4.13 1.37
N SER A 316 13.86 4.15 2.54
CA SER A 316 14.12 5.15 3.57
C SER A 316 15.50 4.98 4.22
N PRO A 317 16.09 6.02 4.85
CA PRO A 317 17.34 5.91 5.58
C PRO A 317 17.36 4.87 6.70
N LEU A 318 16.21 4.42 7.17
CA LEU A 318 16.07 3.35 8.18
C LEU A 318 16.15 1.94 7.57
N HIS A 319 16.02 1.83 6.26
CA HIS A 319 16.01 0.54 5.58
C HIS A 319 17.43 -0.05 5.49
N PRO A 320 17.63 -1.38 5.70
CA PRO A 320 18.96 -2.02 5.64
C PRO A 320 19.70 -1.82 4.32
N TYR A 321 18.96 -1.68 3.21
CA TYR A 321 19.50 -1.49 1.86
C TYR A 321 19.68 -0.01 1.46
N TYR A 322 19.45 0.94 2.37
CA TYR A 322 19.74 2.35 2.09
C TYR A 322 21.24 2.55 1.82
N GLN A 323 21.57 3.29 0.75
CA GLN A 323 22.94 3.52 0.31
C GLN A 323 23.45 4.85 0.84
N LYS A 324 24.15 4.78 1.97
CA LYS A 324 24.73 5.98 2.64
C LYS A 324 25.79 6.71 1.81
N ALA A 325 26.37 6.04 0.80
CA ALA A 325 27.32 6.64 -0.13
C ALA A 325 26.68 7.72 -1.02
N PHE A 326 25.36 7.72 -1.15
CA PHE A 326 24.59 8.68 -1.96
C PHE A 326 23.65 9.50 -1.06
N PRO A 327 24.19 10.48 -0.30
CA PRO A 327 23.35 11.33 0.56
C PRO A 327 22.43 12.21 -0.28
N VAL A 328 21.36 12.71 0.35
CA VAL A 328 20.46 13.69 -0.27
C VAL A 328 21.26 14.89 -0.73
N ARG A 329 21.17 15.22 -2.02
CA ARG A 329 21.84 16.39 -2.60
C ARG A 329 21.15 17.67 -2.13
N GLY A 330 21.91 18.67 -1.77
CA GLY A 330 21.39 20.01 -1.53
C GLY A 330 20.95 20.69 -2.83
N ARG A 331 20.08 21.68 -2.70
CA ARG A 331 19.67 22.54 -3.81
C ARG A 331 20.85 23.32 -4.38
N ASP A 332 21.02 23.31 -5.70
CA ASP A 332 22.07 24.06 -6.41
C ASP A 332 21.53 24.67 -7.71
N ILE A 333 21.00 25.88 -7.60
CA ILE A 333 20.41 26.61 -8.75
C ILE A 333 21.50 27.01 -9.77
N THR A 334 22.70 27.28 -9.35
CA THR A 334 23.80 27.65 -10.27
C THR A 334 24.15 26.47 -11.17
N LYS A 335 24.30 25.28 -10.58
CA LYS A 335 24.55 24.05 -11.32
C LYS A 335 23.35 23.64 -12.17
N ALA A 336 22.13 23.78 -11.65
CA ALA A 336 20.92 23.52 -12.42
C ALA A 336 20.86 24.36 -13.71
N LYS A 337 21.09 25.68 -13.61
CA LYS A 337 21.15 26.58 -14.78
C LYS A 337 22.29 26.23 -15.74
N ALA A 338 23.44 25.80 -15.22
CA ALA A 338 24.53 25.35 -16.08
C ALA A 338 24.16 24.11 -16.88
N LEU A 339 23.55 23.12 -16.25
CA LEU A 339 23.07 21.90 -16.90
C LEU A 339 21.98 22.19 -17.98
N MET A 340 21.06 23.12 -17.70
CA MET A 340 20.04 23.55 -18.68
C MET A 340 20.69 24.21 -19.90
N LYS A 341 21.71 25.04 -19.67
CA LYS A 341 22.49 25.65 -20.77
C LYS A 341 23.27 24.62 -21.58
N GLU A 342 23.92 23.65 -20.91
CA GLU A 342 24.64 22.55 -21.57
C GLU A 342 23.71 21.65 -22.38
N ALA A 343 22.47 21.45 -21.91
CA ALA A 343 21.44 20.71 -22.62
C ALA A 343 20.89 21.49 -23.85
N GLY A 344 21.23 22.76 -24.00
CA GLY A 344 20.81 23.58 -25.15
C GLY A 344 19.32 23.87 -25.21
N VAL A 345 18.60 23.78 -24.09
CA VAL A 345 17.14 24.00 -24.05
C VAL A 345 16.78 25.47 -23.97
N GLN A 346 15.67 25.84 -24.61
CA GLN A 346 15.12 27.19 -24.51
C GLN A 346 14.38 27.36 -23.17
N LEU A 347 14.62 28.47 -22.51
CA LEU A 347 13.97 28.80 -21.24
C LEU A 347 12.80 29.76 -21.45
N PRO A 348 11.72 29.66 -20.64
CA PRO A 348 11.49 28.61 -19.66
C PRO A 348 11.11 27.27 -20.30
N VAL A 349 11.50 26.15 -19.69
CA VAL A 349 11.05 24.82 -20.08
C VAL A 349 9.68 24.56 -19.47
N SER A 350 8.64 24.57 -20.31
CA SER A 350 7.27 24.27 -19.86
C SER A 350 7.05 22.77 -19.73
N ILE A 351 6.49 22.33 -18.58
CA ILE A 351 6.31 20.93 -18.21
C ILE A 351 4.90 20.70 -17.67
N ASP A 352 4.18 19.72 -18.23
CA ASP A 352 2.93 19.21 -17.65
C ASP A 352 3.25 18.42 -16.37
N TYR A 353 2.82 18.95 -15.24
CA TYR A 353 3.05 18.39 -13.91
C TYR A 353 1.74 17.85 -13.34
N MET A 354 1.53 16.55 -13.52
CA MET A 354 0.34 15.84 -13.04
C MET A 354 0.44 15.55 -11.54
N VAL A 355 -0.58 15.98 -10.80
CA VAL A 355 -0.63 15.90 -9.34
C VAL A 355 -1.96 15.28 -8.91
N PRO A 356 -1.98 14.18 -8.15
CA PRO A 356 -3.21 13.65 -7.57
C PRO A 356 -3.82 14.65 -6.59
N LYS A 357 -5.14 14.83 -6.66
CA LYS A 357 -5.89 15.74 -5.77
C LYS A 357 -5.63 15.43 -4.30
N GLY A 358 -5.36 16.44 -3.50
CA GLY A 358 -5.16 16.36 -2.06
C GLY A 358 -4.29 17.50 -1.54
N ALA A 359 -4.63 18.05 -0.37
CA ALA A 359 -4.00 19.25 0.17
C ALA A 359 -2.46 19.14 0.27
N GLU A 360 -1.93 18.02 0.78
CA GLU A 360 -0.48 17.79 0.87
C GLU A 360 0.16 17.69 -0.51
N ASN A 361 -0.46 16.95 -1.45
CA ASN A 361 0.09 16.78 -2.79
C ASN A 361 0.18 18.12 -3.53
N GLU A 362 -0.89 18.92 -3.43
CA GLU A 362 -0.97 20.24 -4.08
C GLU A 362 0.03 21.23 -3.44
N ALA A 363 0.16 21.23 -2.10
CA ALA A 363 1.14 22.06 -1.40
C ALA A 363 2.57 21.72 -1.78
N VAL A 364 2.93 20.44 -1.83
CA VAL A 364 4.25 19.97 -2.31
C VAL A 364 4.51 20.44 -3.74
N ALA A 365 3.53 20.26 -4.63
CA ALA A 365 3.65 20.65 -6.03
C ALA A 365 3.88 22.16 -6.19
N GLN A 366 3.18 22.99 -5.43
CA GLN A 366 3.34 24.46 -5.44
C GLN A 366 4.72 24.89 -4.96
N VAL A 367 5.24 24.26 -3.89
CA VAL A 367 6.60 24.55 -3.40
C VAL A 367 7.65 24.17 -4.43
N ILE A 368 7.54 22.96 -5.04
CA ILE A 368 8.45 22.51 -6.10
C ILE A 368 8.34 23.43 -7.33
N GLN A 369 7.14 23.81 -7.75
CA GLN A 369 6.92 24.74 -8.85
C GLN A 369 7.68 26.07 -8.65
N SER A 370 7.54 26.65 -7.45
CA SER A 370 8.23 27.89 -7.11
C SER A 370 9.75 27.76 -7.19
N MET A 371 10.29 26.67 -6.60
CA MET A 371 11.73 26.40 -6.59
C MET A 371 12.29 26.14 -8.00
N ALA A 372 11.60 25.32 -8.79
CA ALA A 372 12.01 24.96 -10.14
C ALA A 372 11.95 26.17 -11.09
N GLY A 373 11.03 27.10 -10.84
CA GLY A 373 10.93 28.36 -11.60
C GLY A 373 12.23 29.17 -11.58
N GLU A 374 12.96 29.17 -10.47
CA GLU A 374 14.26 29.86 -10.37
C GLU A 374 15.36 29.24 -11.26
N ALA A 375 15.25 27.94 -11.59
CA ALA A 375 16.16 27.26 -12.51
C ALA A 375 15.76 27.38 -13.97
N GLY A 376 14.58 27.96 -14.27
CA GLY A 376 14.06 28.16 -15.63
C GLY A 376 13.03 27.12 -16.07
N PHE A 377 12.44 26.36 -15.12
CA PHE A 377 11.30 25.49 -15.40
C PHE A 377 9.96 26.24 -15.20
N ASP A 378 8.99 25.92 -16.03
CA ASP A 378 7.62 26.41 -15.92
C ASP A 378 6.68 25.21 -15.74
N LEU A 379 6.58 24.75 -14.47
CA LEU A 379 5.76 23.59 -14.12
C LEU A 379 4.27 23.96 -14.17
N LYS A 380 3.51 23.37 -15.07
CA LYS A 380 2.06 23.52 -15.20
C LYS A 380 1.36 22.48 -14.36
N ILE A 381 1.03 22.81 -13.12
CA ILE A 381 0.36 21.91 -12.19
C ILE A 381 -1.03 21.58 -12.72
N ARG A 382 -1.29 20.29 -12.91
CA ARG A 382 -2.56 19.73 -13.33
C ARG A 382 -3.08 18.76 -12.26
N VAL A 383 -4.02 19.25 -11.44
CA VAL A 383 -4.63 18.47 -10.36
C VAL A 383 -5.68 17.53 -10.92
N ILE A 384 -5.56 16.24 -10.61
CA ILE A 384 -6.42 15.17 -11.14
C ILE A 384 -6.91 14.28 -10.01
N GLU A 385 -8.14 13.76 -10.14
CA GLU A 385 -8.66 12.74 -9.24
C GLU A 385 -7.74 11.51 -9.22
N PHE A 386 -7.55 10.91 -8.04
CA PHE A 386 -6.52 9.90 -7.78
C PHE A 386 -6.58 8.68 -8.72
N ALA A 387 -7.74 8.03 -8.86
CA ALA A 387 -7.86 6.84 -9.72
C ALA A 387 -7.70 7.20 -11.21
N THR A 388 -8.12 8.39 -11.61
CA THR A 388 -7.94 8.92 -12.97
C THR A 388 -6.48 9.18 -13.27
N SER A 389 -5.70 9.68 -12.30
CA SER A 389 -4.26 9.93 -12.49
C SER A 389 -3.48 8.66 -12.85
N PHE A 390 -3.82 7.51 -12.25
CA PHE A 390 -3.21 6.23 -12.62
C PHE A 390 -3.52 5.81 -14.06
N LYS A 391 -4.77 5.99 -14.51
CA LYS A 391 -5.15 5.68 -15.90
C LYS A 391 -4.38 6.54 -16.89
N GLN A 392 -4.25 7.83 -16.59
CA GLN A 392 -3.49 8.75 -17.41
C GLN A 392 -1.98 8.44 -17.39
N ALA A 393 -1.43 8.07 -16.23
CA ALA A 393 -0.04 7.66 -16.11
C ALA A 393 0.26 6.43 -16.96
N GLN A 394 -0.56 5.38 -16.88
CA GLN A 394 -0.44 4.19 -17.71
C GLN A 394 -0.55 4.49 -19.21
N ALA A 395 -1.37 5.48 -19.58
CA ALA A 395 -1.51 5.93 -20.94
C ALA A 395 -0.39 6.88 -21.40
N GLY A 396 0.57 7.25 -20.51
CA GLY A 396 1.66 8.19 -20.77
C GLY A 396 1.21 9.64 -20.93
N GLU A 397 0.07 10.01 -20.39
CA GLU A 397 -0.53 11.36 -20.53
C GLU A 397 0.00 12.31 -19.45
N PHE A 398 1.34 12.40 -19.30
CA PHE A 398 2.04 13.26 -18.36
C PHE A 398 3.48 13.51 -18.81
N GLN A 399 4.12 14.56 -18.31
CA GLN A 399 5.58 14.75 -18.41
C GLN A 399 6.25 14.49 -17.05
N VAL A 400 5.64 14.99 -15.98
CA VAL A 400 6.01 14.67 -14.59
C VAL A 400 4.76 14.21 -13.85
N PHE A 401 4.83 13.07 -13.17
CA PHE A 401 3.75 12.54 -12.34
C PHE A 401 4.21 12.44 -10.89
N GLN A 402 3.62 13.24 -10.01
CA GLN A 402 3.85 13.17 -8.58
C GLN A 402 3.06 12.02 -7.97
N ILE A 403 3.73 11.05 -7.37
CA ILE A 403 3.05 9.89 -6.79
C ILE A 403 3.76 9.38 -5.54
N ASN A 404 2.97 8.97 -4.55
CA ASN A 404 3.47 8.29 -3.36
C ASN A 404 3.46 6.77 -3.57
N TRP A 405 4.53 6.12 -3.15
CA TRP A 405 4.64 4.68 -3.01
C TRP A 405 4.65 4.28 -1.54
N SER A 406 3.81 3.32 -1.15
CA SER A 406 3.67 2.88 0.25
C SER A 406 4.79 1.92 0.73
N GLY A 407 5.73 1.58 -0.14
CA GLY A 407 6.87 0.73 0.18
C GLY A 407 6.57 -0.76 0.36
N ARG A 408 7.67 -1.52 0.34
CA ARG A 408 7.74 -2.95 0.63
C ARG A 408 8.95 -3.20 1.50
N ILE A 409 8.91 -4.31 2.25
CA ILE A 409 10.01 -4.71 3.13
C ILE A 409 11.25 -5.16 2.35
N ASP A 410 11.08 -5.69 1.15
CA ASP A 410 12.19 -5.98 0.26
C ASP A 410 12.40 -4.84 -0.74
N PRO A 411 13.65 -4.39 -0.98
CA PRO A 411 13.95 -3.28 -1.89
C PRO A 411 13.50 -3.54 -3.32
N ASP A 412 13.43 -4.80 -3.76
CA ASP A 412 12.94 -5.18 -5.07
C ASP A 412 11.53 -4.65 -5.34
N GLY A 413 10.63 -4.78 -4.35
CA GLY A 413 9.26 -4.28 -4.44
C GLY A 413 9.15 -2.76 -4.50
N ASN A 414 10.24 -2.03 -4.26
CA ASN A 414 10.29 -0.57 -4.30
C ASN A 414 10.93 -0.01 -5.58
N VAL A 415 11.61 -0.85 -6.37
CA VAL A 415 12.35 -0.39 -7.56
C VAL A 415 11.98 -1.16 -8.82
N TYR A 416 11.93 -2.49 -8.79
CA TYR A 416 11.75 -3.32 -10.00
C TYR A 416 10.47 -2.99 -10.77
N VAL A 417 9.34 -2.94 -10.08
CA VAL A 417 8.03 -2.73 -10.71
C VAL A 417 7.89 -1.34 -11.37
N PHE A 418 8.76 -0.39 -11.00
CA PHE A 418 8.75 0.99 -11.50
C PHE A 418 9.82 1.26 -12.55
N LEU A 419 10.97 0.57 -12.49
CA LEU A 419 12.14 0.93 -13.29
C LEU A 419 12.60 -0.17 -14.25
N HIS A 420 12.28 -1.46 -13.99
CA HIS A 420 12.64 -2.51 -14.95
C HIS A 420 11.87 -2.29 -16.27
N THR A 421 12.56 -2.49 -17.39
CA THR A 421 11.99 -2.32 -18.73
C THR A 421 10.69 -3.13 -18.86
N LYS A 422 9.61 -2.48 -19.32
CA LYS A 422 8.26 -3.06 -19.47
C LYS A 422 7.62 -3.57 -18.18
N ALA A 423 8.15 -3.24 -17.01
CA ALA A 423 7.46 -3.55 -15.77
C ALA A 423 6.10 -2.82 -15.67
N PRO A 424 5.08 -3.41 -15.02
CA PRO A 424 3.69 -2.98 -15.16
C PRO A 424 3.36 -1.63 -14.52
N GLN A 425 4.28 -1.07 -13.74
CA GLN A 425 4.16 0.26 -13.14
C GLN A 425 5.27 1.21 -13.61
N ASN A 426 6.03 0.81 -14.63
CA ASN A 426 6.98 1.67 -15.30
C ASN A 426 6.23 2.62 -16.27
N ASP A 427 5.40 3.47 -15.69
CA ASP A 427 4.52 4.38 -16.45
C ASP A 427 5.32 5.43 -17.24
N GLY A 428 6.55 5.76 -16.80
CA GLY A 428 7.47 6.67 -17.49
C GLY A 428 8.22 6.04 -18.67
N GLY A 429 8.13 4.73 -18.87
CA GLY A 429 8.79 4.02 -19.97
C GLY A 429 10.33 4.04 -19.86
N TYR A 430 10.89 4.14 -18.65
CA TYR A 430 12.33 4.02 -18.44
C TYR A 430 12.85 2.68 -18.95
N SER A 431 14.01 2.67 -19.59
CA SER A 431 14.65 1.46 -20.11
C SER A 431 16.16 1.64 -20.09
N SER A 432 16.83 0.86 -19.28
CA SER A 432 18.28 0.82 -19.14
C SER A 432 18.73 -0.63 -18.99
N PRO A 433 19.46 -1.18 -19.97
CA PRO A 433 19.97 -2.56 -19.89
C PRO A 433 20.86 -2.79 -18.66
N GLU A 434 21.61 -1.78 -18.22
CA GLU A 434 22.42 -1.86 -17.02
C GLU A 434 21.56 -1.93 -15.75
N ALA A 435 20.56 -1.06 -15.62
CA ALA A 435 19.64 -1.08 -14.49
C ALA A 435 18.82 -2.38 -14.44
N ASP A 436 18.31 -2.84 -15.58
CA ASP A 436 17.60 -4.11 -15.71
C ASP A 436 18.45 -5.27 -15.20
N LYS A 437 19.71 -5.37 -15.69
CA LYS A 437 20.62 -6.42 -15.27
C LYS A 437 20.91 -6.36 -13.76
N LEU A 438 21.14 -5.19 -13.20
CA LEU A 438 21.39 -5.02 -11.76
C LEU A 438 20.17 -5.43 -10.93
N MET A 439 18.95 -5.10 -11.37
CA MET A 439 17.71 -5.53 -10.72
C MET A 439 17.53 -7.04 -10.80
N GLU A 440 17.82 -7.66 -11.94
CA GLU A 440 17.75 -9.10 -12.12
C GLU A 440 18.82 -9.83 -11.29
N ASP A 441 20.07 -9.34 -11.30
CA ASP A 441 21.16 -9.93 -10.49
C ASP A 441 20.82 -9.86 -8.98
N ALA A 442 20.23 -8.75 -8.50
CA ALA A 442 19.82 -8.61 -7.10
C ALA A 442 18.73 -9.60 -6.68
N ARG A 443 17.93 -10.07 -7.62
CA ARG A 443 16.90 -11.09 -7.38
C ARG A 443 17.48 -12.50 -7.20
N LEU A 444 18.63 -12.77 -7.82
CA LEU A 444 19.29 -14.08 -7.77
C LEU A 444 20.13 -14.29 -6.50
N VAL A 445 20.59 -13.21 -5.88
CA VAL A 445 21.53 -13.24 -4.75
C VAL A 445 20.79 -13.26 -3.43
N THR A 446 21.05 -14.27 -2.60
CA THR A 446 20.46 -14.44 -1.25
C THR A 446 21.33 -13.81 -0.15
N ASP A 447 22.65 -13.72 -0.34
CA ASP A 447 23.56 -13.09 0.62
C ASP A 447 23.28 -11.59 0.72
N PRO A 448 22.92 -11.05 1.90
CA PRO A 448 22.52 -9.65 2.05
C PRO A 448 23.61 -8.65 1.71
N ALA A 449 24.89 -8.96 1.98
CA ALA A 449 26.01 -8.04 1.71
C ALA A 449 26.29 -7.92 0.21
N GLN A 450 26.31 -9.06 -0.50
CA GLN A 450 26.46 -9.08 -1.95
C GLN A 450 25.28 -8.38 -2.63
N ARG A 451 24.05 -8.67 -2.18
CA ARG A 451 22.83 -8.03 -2.69
C ARG A 451 22.85 -6.52 -2.48
N LYS A 452 23.32 -6.06 -1.30
CA LYS A 452 23.49 -4.62 -1.00
C LYS A 452 24.48 -3.95 -1.94
N ALA A 453 25.59 -4.60 -2.29
CA ALA A 453 26.58 -4.08 -3.24
C ALA A 453 26.00 -3.95 -4.67
N ILE A 454 25.10 -4.84 -5.08
CA ILE A 454 24.39 -4.72 -6.36
C ILE A 454 23.45 -3.50 -6.32
N TYR A 455 22.67 -3.34 -5.24
CA TYR A 455 21.80 -2.16 -5.08
C TYR A 455 22.57 -0.84 -4.98
N GLU A 456 23.81 -0.84 -4.49
CA GLU A 456 24.67 0.36 -4.51
C GLU A 456 24.94 0.82 -5.94
N LYS A 457 25.32 -0.12 -6.83
CA LYS A 457 25.51 0.17 -8.26
C LYS A 457 24.21 0.66 -8.91
N LEU A 458 23.11 -0.05 -8.66
CA LEU A 458 21.81 0.35 -9.18
C LEU A 458 21.41 1.76 -8.71
N THR A 459 21.67 2.09 -7.44
CA THR A 459 21.39 3.44 -6.91
C THR A 459 22.17 4.50 -7.68
N LYS A 460 23.44 4.25 -7.98
CA LYS A 460 24.23 5.17 -8.78
C LYS A 460 23.61 5.38 -10.16
N THR A 461 23.32 4.32 -10.89
CA THR A 461 22.72 4.38 -12.24
C THR A 461 21.39 5.14 -12.21
N VAL A 462 20.51 4.83 -11.26
CA VAL A 462 19.20 5.51 -11.15
C VAL A 462 19.34 6.99 -10.80
N LEU A 463 20.30 7.35 -9.94
CA LEU A 463 20.56 8.75 -9.58
C LEU A 463 21.28 9.55 -10.70
N ASP A 464 21.93 8.88 -11.62
CA ASP A 464 22.50 9.51 -12.81
C ASP A 464 21.44 9.72 -13.88
N ASP A 465 20.56 8.75 -14.11
CA ASP A 465 19.49 8.77 -15.13
C ASP A 465 18.25 9.54 -14.69
N GLU A 466 17.97 9.58 -13.40
CA GLU A 466 16.82 10.23 -12.74
C GLU A 466 15.44 9.94 -13.42
N PRO A 467 15.07 8.69 -13.58
CA PRO A 467 13.73 8.33 -14.06
C PRO A 467 12.63 8.66 -13.05
N ILE A 468 12.99 8.68 -11.77
CA ILE A 468 12.16 9.15 -10.65
C ILE A 468 13.01 10.04 -9.76
N ILE A 469 12.58 11.28 -9.56
CA ILE A 469 13.17 12.18 -8.59
C ILE A 469 12.48 11.94 -7.24
N TYR A 470 13.19 11.29 -6.30
CA TYR A 470 12.66 11.02 -4.96
C TYR A 470 12.75 12.28 -4.10
N ILE A 471 11.71 12.58 -3.33
CA ILE A 471 11.59 13.83 -2.57
C ILE A 471 11.68 13.60 -1.06
N TYR A 472 10.86 12.68 -0.53
CA TYR A 472 10.84 12.38 0.91
C TYR A 472 10.27 10.99 1.20
N HIS A 473 10.56 10.52 2.42
CA HIS A 473 9.92 9.37 3.05
C HIS A 473 8.96 9.86 4.12
N ARG A 474 7.73 9.35 4.10
CA ARG A 474 6.68 9.80 5.00
C ARG A 474 6.87 9.25 6.40
N LYS A 475 6.28 9.95 7.35
CA LYS A 475 5.88 9.42 8.64
C LYS A 475 4.39 9.10 8.57
N LEU A 476 4.03 7.86 8.80
CA LEU A 476 2.63 7.47 8.89
C LEU A 476 2.02 8.15 10.12
N LEU A 477 1.02 8.98 9.92
CA LEU A 477 0.33 9.70 10.97
C LEU A 477 -1.10 9.14 11.05
N ILE A 478 -1.30 8.20 11.96
CA ILE A 478 -2.60 7.59 12.23
C ILE A 478 -3.10 8.13 13.57
N ALA A 479 -4.35 8.55 13.62
CA ALA A 479 -4.99 8.93 14.87
C ALA A 479 -6.20 8.06 15.15
N HIS A 480 -6.45 7.78 16.42
CA HIS A 480 -7.60 6.99 16.84
C HIS A 480 -8.17 7.46 18.18
N THR A 481 -9.42 7.10 18.46
CA THR A 481 -10.04 7.35 19.76
C THR A 481 -9.32 6.58 20.88
N THR A 482 -9.25 7.17 22.08
CA THR A 482 -8.75 6.47 23.28
C THR A 482 -9.60 5.26 23.69
N LYS A 483 -10.81 5.13 23.15
CA LYS A 483 -11.66 3.94 23.32
C LYS A 483 -11.18 2.74 22.53
N LEU A 484 -10.39 2.93 21.46
CA LEU A 484 -9.78 1.85 20.70
C LEU A 484 -8.52 1.37 21.41
N ASP A 485 -8.52 0.11 21.82
CA ASP A 485 -7.41 -0.56 22.49
C ASP A 485 -6.77 -1.60 21.56
N GLY A 486 -5.49 -1.91 21.78
CA GLY A 486 -4.75 -2.93 21.01
C GLY A 486 -4.21 -2.44 19.66
N TYR A 487 -4.45 -1.20 19.25
CA TYR A 487 -3.88 -0.68 18.00
C TYR A 487 -2.36 -0.52 18.10
N LYS A 488 -1.67 -1.05 17.10
CA LYS A 488 -0.21 -0.94 16.95
C LYS A 488 0.10 -0.35 15.57
N PRO A 489 0.85 0.76 15.52
CA PRO A 489 1.27 1.32 14.23
C PRO A 489 2.29 0.40 13.57
N MET A 490 2.06 0.09 12.29
CA MET A 490 2.92 -0.79 11.49
C MET A 490 3.64 0.03 10.42
N PRO A 491 4.93 -0.25 10.14
CA PRO A 491 5.68 0.50 9.12
C PRO A 491 5.17 0.35 7.69
N ASP A 492 4.42 -0.72 7.39
CA ASP A 492 3.70 -0.87 6.12
C ASP A 492 2.39 -0.07 6.05
N GLY A 493 2.00 0.56 7.16
CA GLY A 493 0.82 1.39 7.30
C GLY A 493 -0.51 0.65 7.30
N LEU A 494 -0.50 -0.68 7.32
CA LEU A 494 -1.73 -1.46 7.30
C LEU A 494 -2.36 -1.52 8.69
N VAL A 495 -3.66 -1.40 8.75
CA VAL A 495 -4.45 -1.52 9.99
C VAL A 495 -4.78 -2.98 10.22
N ARG A 496 -4.04 -3.64 11.12
CA ARG A 496 -4.35 -5.00 11.53
C ARG A 496 -5.45 -4.98 12.57
N VAL A 497 -6.55 -5.63 12.25
CA VAL A 497 -7.81 -5.55 13.02
C VAL A 497 -7.94 -6.64 14.09
N VAL A 498 -7.12 -7.69 14.01
CA VAL A 498 -7.05 -8.75 15.03
C VAL A 498 -6.45 -8.18 16.31
N GLY A 499 -7.07 -8.44 17.45
CA GLY A 499 -6.65 -7.91 18.75
C GLY A 499 -7.24 -6.55 19.12
N LEU A 500 -7.88 -5.83 18.18
CA LEU A 500 -8.51 -4.55 18.47
C LEU A 500 -9.77 -4.72 19.32
N LYS A 501 -9.95 -3.83 20.31
CA LYS A 501 -11.13 -3.77 21.18
C LYS A 501 -11.64 -2.33 21.22
N LEU A 502 -12.94 -2.16 21.14
CA LEU A 502 -13.59 -0.87 21.31
C LEU A 502 -14.32 -0.86 22.68
N LYS A 503 -13.93 0.09 23.56
CA LYS A 503 -14.50 0.26 24.92
C LYS A 503 -15.74 1.14 24.89
#